data_4d990f8b546b3b57a312eef49ec19a68
#
_entry.id   4d990f8b546b3b57a312eef49ec19a68
#
_cell.length_a   1.000
_cell.length_b   1.000
_cell.length_c   1.000
_cell.angle_alpha   90.00
_cell.angle_beta   90.00
_cell.angle_gamma   90.00
#
_symmetry.space_group_name_H-M   'P 1'
#
loop_
_entity.id
_entity.type
_entity.pdbx_description
1 polymer ?
#
loop_
_entity_poly.entity_id
_entity_poly.type
_entity_poly.pdbx_seq_one_letter_code
_entity_poly.pdbx_strand_id
1 'polypeptide(L)'
;ADFVYTDEDKVRTDLSEYFQPHFKPDFNLDLLRSNNYICHFFVAKKSLIEDVGAFRGEFNGAQDYDLILRCSEKAVGIAHIPRILYHWRVHKASTADNPASKMYAFDAGKRAIEDHLKRCSQDGEVSHAKDLGYYRVKYELKGSPLVSIIIPNKDEVESLDKCLQSIEKSTYKNYEIIVVENNSVKDETFSYYKKIEAKGVKVVYWEKGFNYSAINNYGASYAKGDYLLLLNNDVEVITPDWLEEMLGNCQRKEVGIVGVKLYYPDDTVQHAGIIVGIGGIAGNIFVGL
;
A
#
# COMPACT_ATOMS: atom_id res chain seq x y z
N ALA A 1 -2.27 -27.13 1.07
CA ALA A 1 -1.55 -26.00 1.64
C ALA A 1 -0.33 -26.49 2.42
N ASP A 2 0.74 -25.70 2.42
CA ASP A 2 1.95 -26.01 3.20
C ASP A 2 1.86 -25.42 4.60
N PHE A 3 1.13 -24.30 4.71
CA PHE A 3 0.62 -23.84 5.99
C PHE A 3 -0.77 -23.22 5.87
N VAL A 4 -1.46 -23.17 6.99
CA VAL A 4 -2.77 -22.53 7.14
C VAL A 4 -2.77 -21.63 8.36
N TYR A 5 -3.63 -20.60 8.33
CA TYR A 5 -3.88 -19.73 9.48
C TYR A 5 -5.38 -19.45 9.60
N THR A 6 -5.78 -19.00 10.78
CA THR A 6 -7.19 -18.78 11.12
C THR A 6 -7.40 -17.39 11.71
N ASP A 7 -8.66 -16.99 11.82
CA ASP A 7 -9.05 -15.83 12.61
C ASP A 7 -8.89 -16.13 14.10
N GLU A 8 -8.84 -15.08 14.90
CA GLU A 8 -8.72 -15.14 16.35
C GLU A 8 -9.58 -14.08 17.03
N ASP A 9 -9.82 -14.25 18.32
CA ASP A 9 -10.32 -13.21 19.20
C ASP A 9 -9.53 -13.21 20.52
N LYS A 10 -9.92 -12.32 21.43
CA LYS A 10 -9.40 -12.29 22.79
C LYS A 10 -10.44 -12.80 23.76
N VAL A 11 -9.96 -13.41 24.84
CA VAL A 11 -10.82 -13.89 25.94
C VAL A 11 -10.25 -13.43 27.28
N ARG A 12 -11.13 -13.04 28.21
CA ARG A 12 -10.72 -12.70 29.57
C ARG A 12 -10.18 -13.93 30.31
N THR A 13 -9.34 -13.69 31.32
CA THR A 13 -8.69 -14.77 32.09
C THR A 13 -9.69 -15.77 32.71
N ASP A 14 -10.86 -15.29 33.11
CA ASP A 14 -11.95 -16.07 33.70
C ASP A 14 -12.93 -16.66 32.68
N LEU A 15 -12.66 -16.49 31.39
CA LEU A 15 -13.50 -16.91 30.27
C LEU A 15 -14.89 -16.27 30.20
N SER A 16 -15.10 -15.17 30.93
CA SER A 16 -16.40 -14.49 31.03
C SER A 16 -16.80 -13.75 29.77
N GLU A 17 -15.83 -13.32 28.94
CA GLU A 17 -16.08 -12.49 27.79
C GLU A 17 -15.08 -12.78 26.68
N TYR A 18 -15.61 -12.91 25.44
CA TYR A 18 -14.83 -12.92 24.19
C TYR A 18 -14.98 -11.55 23.52
N PHE A 19 -13.87 -10.95 23.09
CA PHE A 19 -13.84 -9.58 22.58
C PHE A 19 -12.73 -9.35 21.55
N GLN A 20 -12.78 -8.24 20.86
CA GLN A 20 -11.82 -7.83 19.82
C GLN A 20 -11.51 -8.95 18.82
N PRO A 21 -12.50 -9.41 18.02
CA PRO A 21 -12.25 -10.38 16.97
C PRO A 21 -11.31 -9.77 15.92
N HIS A 22 -10.36 -10.58 15.47
CA HIS A 22 -9.43 -10.25 14.40
C HIS A 22 -9.73 -11.13 13.20
N PHE A 23 -10.51 -10.60 12.27
CA PHE A 23 -10.80 -11.22 10.98
C PHE A 23 -9.67 -10.89 10.02
N LYS A 24 -9.02 -11.92 9.51
CA LYS A 24 -7.82 -11.79 8.67
C LYS A 24 -8.18 -11.89 7.20
N PRO A 25 -7.46 -11.22 6.31
CA PRO A 25 -7.60 -11.44 4.87
C PRO A 25 -6.96 -12.76 4.45
N ASP A 26 -7.21 -13.18 3.21
CA ASP A 26 -6.37 -14.16 2.54
C ASP A 26 -4.91 -13.69 2.51
N PHE A 27 -3.99 -14.62 2.25
CA PHE A 27 -2.56 -14.33 2.37
C PHE A 27 -2.15 -13.13 1.52
N ASN A 28 -1.57 -12.15 2.19
CA ASN A 28 -1.04 -10.91 1.61
C ASN A 28 0.35 -10.64 2.18
N LEU A 29 1.36 -10.77 1.32
CA LEU A 29 2.76 -10.61 1.71
C LEU A 29 3.10 -9.18 2.15
N ASP A 30 2.51 -8.16 1.50
CA ASP A 30 2.76 -6.76 1.86
C ASP A 30 2.16 -6.42 3.22
N LEU A 31 0.98 -6.95 3.53
CA LEU A 31 0.41 -6.85 4.88
C LEU A 31 1.28 -7.60 5.90
N LEU A 32 1.80 -8.79 5.56
CA LEU A 32 2.71 -9.53 6.44
C LEU A 32 4.01 -8.76 6.68
N ARG A 33 4.53 -8.02 5.71
CA ARG A 33 5.69 -7.12 5.87
C ARG A 33 5.40 -5.89 6.72
N SER A 34 4.13 -5.56 6.90
CA SER A 34 3.70 -4.41 7.70
C SER A 34 3.27 -4.77 9.13
N ASN A 35 2.83 -6.00 9.36
CA ASN A 35 2.34 -6.48 10.64
C ASN A 35 2.29 -8.01 10.66
N ASN A 36 2.57 -8.61 11.81
CA ASN A 36 2.40 -10.06 12.01
C ASN A 36 0.91 -10.42 12.18
N TYR A 37 0.10 -10.23 11.14
CA TYR A 37 -1.34 -10.46 11.20
C TYR A 37 -1.72 -11.95 11.28
N ILE A 38 -0.84 -12.85 10.87
CA ILE A 38 -1.08 -14.31 10.90
C ILE A 38 -1.04 -14.85 12.33
N CYS A 39 -0.12 -14.38 13.15
CA CYS A 39 0.27 -14.71 14.52
C CYS A 39 -0.40 -15.96 15.13
N HIS A 40 -1.70 -15.91 15.48
CA HIS A 40 -2.49 -17.02 16.00
C HIS A 40 -3.74 -17.25 15.13
N PHE A 41 -4.06 -18.40 14.68
CA PHE A 41 -3.49 -19.71 14.90
C PHE A 41 -2.80 -20.16 13.61
N PHE A 42 -1.56 -20.60 13.70
CA PHE A 42 -0.73 -21.01 12.56
C PHE A 42 -0.43 -22.51 12.63
N VAL A 43 -0.66 -23.21 11.55
CA VAL A 43 -0.37 -24.65 11.39
C VAL A 43 0.41 -24.87 10.10
N ALA A 44 1.56 -25.50 10.18
CA ALA A 44 2.42 -25.75 9.02
C ALA A 44 2.84 -27.21 8.93
N LYS A 45 3.15 -27.69 7.73
CA LYS A 45 3.78 -28.98 7.53
C LYS A 45 5.11 -29.03 8.29
N LYS A 46 5.36 -30.13 8.98
CA LYS A 46 6.63 -30.36 9.69
C LYS A 46 7.84 -30.22 8.75
N SER A 47 7.75 -30.76 7.55
CA SER A 47 8.80 -30.65 6.54
C SER A 47 9.11 -29.20 6.15
N LEU A 48 8.11 -28.31 6.05
CA LEU A 48 8.34 -26.89 5.80
C LEU A 48 9.09 -26.23 6.97
N ILE A 49 8.71 -26.54 8.22
CA ILE A 49 9.39 -26.03 9.41
C ILE A 49 10.86 -26.48 9.45
N GLU A 50 11.12 -27.75 9.12
CA GLU A 50 12.48 -28.29 9.06
C GLU A 50 13.29 -27.63 7.93
N ASP A 51 12.70 -27.43 6.76
CA ASP A 51 13.35 -26.82 5.59
C ASP A 51 13.74 -25.34 5.81
N VAL A 52 12.96 -24.60 6.59
CA VAL A 52 13.26 -23.21 6.94
C VAL A 52 14.13 -23.07 8.20
N GLY A 53 14.47 -24.14 8.92
CA GLY A 53 15.38 -24.15 10.06
C GLY A 53 14.73 -23.80 11.41
N ALA A 54 13.43 -24.05 11.58
CA ALA A 54 12.67 -23.91 12.82
C ALA A 54 12.76 -22.51 13.47
N PHE A 55 12.65 -22.40 14.78
CA PHE A 55 12.75 -21.12 15.51
C PHE A 55 14.20 -20.66 15.66
N ARG A 56 14.45 -19.37 15.56
CA ARG A 56 15.74 -18.73 15.73
C ARG A 56 15.78 -17.85 16.99
N GLY A 57 16.72 -18.09 17.91
CA GLY A 57 16.78 -17.42 19.21
C GLY A 57 17.08 -15.92 19.14
N GLU A 58 17.77 -15.46 18.09
CA GLU A 58 18.05 -14.05 17.85
C GLU A 58 16.82 -13.19 17.58
N PHE A 59 15.68 -13.84 17.31
CA PHE A 59 14.38 -13.18 17.12
C PHE A 59 13.44 -13.36 18.32
N ASN A 60 13.94 -13.69 19.49
CA ASN A 60 13.10 -13.78 20.69
C ASN A 60 12.21 -12.56 20.87
N GLY A 61 10.92 -12.80 21.11
CA GLY A 61 9.86 -11.79 21.16
C GLY A 61 9.09 -11.61 19.86
N ALA A 62 9.70 -11.99 18.72
CA ALA A 62 9.06 -12.04 17.38
C ALA A 62 9.48 -13.31 16.62
N GLN A 63 9.78 -14.40 17.34
CA GLN A 63 10.25 -15.67 16.77
C GLN A 63 9.21 -16.34 15.86
N ASP A 64 7.95 -16.15 16.15
CA ASP A 64 6.81 -16.60 15.33
C ASP A 64 6.74 -15.79 14.02
N TYR A 65 6.92 -14.49 14.09
CA TYR A 65 6.93 -13.62 12.91
C TYR A 65 8.07 -13.96 11.95
N ASP A 66 9.28 -14.14 12.48
CA ASP A 66 10.44 -14.60 11.71
C ASP A 66 10.18 -15.95 11.04
N LEU A 67 9.60 -16.91 11.77
CA LEU A 67 9.28 -18.23 11.24
C LEU A 67 8.22 -18.13 10.13
N ILE A 68 7.16 -17.35 10.34
CA ILE A 68 6.07 -17.19 9.35
C ILE A 68 6.60 -16.56 8.07
N LEU A 69 7.46 -15.51 8.16
CA LEU A 69 8.11 -14.90 7.00
C LEU A 69 8.94 -15.92 6.22
N ARG A 70 9.80 -16.72 6.89
CA ARG A 70 10.59 -17.78 6.23
C ARG A 70 9.72 -18.88 5.62
N CYS A 71 8.65 -19.27 6.31
CA CYS A 71 7.69 -20.23 5.75
C CYS A 71 7.00 -19.67 4.50
N SER A 72 6.64 -18.39 4.48
CA SER A 72 6.01 -17.75 3.32
C SER A 72 6.92 -17.69 2.08
N GLU A 73 8.24 -17.67 2.27
CA GLU A 73 9.23 -17.69 1.19
C GLU A 73 9.34 -19.04 0.48
N LYS A 74 9.00 -20.13 1.16
CA LYS A 74 9.14 -21.50 0.68
C LYS A 74 7.82 -22.21 0.38
N ALA A 75 6.73 -21.77 0.99
CA ALA A 75 5.42 -22.37 0.79
C ALA A 75 4.93 -22.20 -0.65
N VAL A 76 4.45 -23.29 -1.24
CA VAL A 76 3.78 -23.28 -2.55
C VAL A 76 2.29 -22.97 -2.38
N GLY A 77 1.69 -23.37 -1.26
CA GLY A 77 0.29 -23.15 -0.98
C GLY A 77 0.06 -22.67 0.45
N ILE A 78 -0.58 -21.51 0.58
CA ILE A 78 -0.98 -20.90 1.85
C ILE A 78 -2.51 -20.79 1.84
N ALA A 79 -3.17 -21.12 2.95
CA ALA A 79 -4.62 -21.02 3.04
C ALA A 79 -5.05 -20.31 4.32
N HIS A 80 -6.06 -19.49 4.19
CA HIS A 80 -6.79 -18.87 5.29
C HIS A 80 -8.07 -19.66 5.58
N ILE A 81 -8.35 -19.91 6.84
CA ILE A 81 -9.63 -20.44 7.30
C ILE A 81 -10.37 -19.30 7.99
N PRO A 82 -11.39 -18.68 7.35
CA PRO A 82 -12.05 -17.48 7.87
C PRO A 82 -13.04 -17.85 8.99
N ARG A 83 -12.48 -18.35 10.09
CA ARG A 83 -13.19 -18.73 11.31
C ARG A 83 -12.31 -18.48 12.51
N ILE A 84 -12.91 -17.98 13.60
CA ILE A 84 -12.24 -17.85 14.89
C ILE A 84 -12.05 -19.26 15.47
N LEU A 85 -10.81 -19.73 15.42
CA LEU A 85 -10.41 -21.04 15.96
C LEU A 85 -9.36 -20.90 17.07
N TYR A 86 -9.05 -19.68 17.47
CA TYR A 86 -8.12 -19.38 18.56
C TYR A 86 -8.65 -18.23 19.41
N HIS A 87 -8.56 -18.41 20.76
CA HIS A 87 -8.95 -17.42 21.74
C HIS A 87 -7.73 -17.01 22.55
N TRP A 88 -7.20 -15.82 22.29
CA TRP A 88 -6.04 -15.32 23.02
C TRP A 88 -6.43 -14.84 24.42
N ARG A 89 -6.00 -15.58 25.44
CA ARG A 89 -6.28 -15.22 26.83
C ARG A 89 -5.45 -14.03 27.29
N VAL A 90 -6.11 -12.93 27.61
CA VAL A 90 -5.47 -11.68 28.07
C VAL A 90 -5.27 -11.75 29.60
N HIS A 91 -4.05 -11.47 30.03
CA HIS A 91 -3.71 -11.33 31.46
C HIS A 91 -2.74 -10.14 31.65
N LYS A 92 -2.66 -9.59 32.88
CA LYS A 92 -1.91 -8.37 33.23
C LYS A 92 -0.41 -8.38 32.86
N ALA A 93 0.19 -9.53 32.66
CA ALA A 93 1.59 -9.67 32.22
C ALA A 93 1.75 -9.96 30.72
N SER A 94 0.67 -9.91 29.93
CA SER A 94 0.73 -10.15 28.50
C SER A 94 1.21 -8.92 27.74
N THR A 95 1.80 -9.13 26.56
CA THR A 95 2.23 -8.06 25.65
C THR A 95 1.05 -7.17 25.22
N ALA A 96 -0.17 -7.72 25.24
CA ALA A 96 -1.39 -6.99 24.93
C ALA A 96 -1.74 -5.90 25.95
N ASP A 97 -1.20 -5.98 27.18
CA ASP A 97 -1.55 -5.06 28.28
C ASP A 97 -0.49 -3.96 28.49
N ASN A 98 0.78 -4.24 28.18
CA ASN A 98 1.88 -3.25 28.27
C ASN A 98 2.90 -3.40 27.13
N PRO A 99 2.61 -2.87 25.93
CA PRO A 99 3.51 -2.95 24.78
C PRO A 99 4.88 -2.31 25.03
N ALA A 100 4.92 -1.19 25.77
CA ALA A 100 6.16 -0.45 26.02
C ALA A 100 7.22 -1.23 26.84
N SER A 101 6.81 -2.22 27.61
CA SER A 101 7.75 -3.08 28.38
C SER A 101 8.53 -4.08 27.50
N LYS A 102 8.18 -4.22 26.22
CA LYS A 102 8.74 -5.23 25.32
C LYS A 102 9.22 -4.65 23.98
N MET A 103 9.82 -3.45 23.99
CA MET A 103 10.40 -2.84 22.79
C MET A 103 11.31 -3.81 22.02
N TYR A 104 12.08 -4.65 22.73
CA TYR A 104 12.93 -5.65 22.11
C TYR A 104 12.19 -6.61 21.14
N ALA A 105 10.91 -6.87 21.40
CA ALA A 105 10.09 -7.73 20.55
C ALA A 105 9.72 -7.02 19.24
N PHE A 106 9.41 -5.72 19.31
CA PHE A 106 9.15 -4.92 18.11
C PHE A 106 10.42 -4.72 17.28
N ASP A 107 11.57 -4.50 17.93
CA ASP A 107 12.86 -4.44 17.24
C ASP A 107 13.24 -5.79 16.61
N ALA A 108 12.91 -6.91 17.27
CA ALA A 108 13.09 -8.24 16.69
C ALA A 108 12.19 -8.45 15.46
N GLY A 109 10.94 -7.95 15.50
CA GLY A 109 10.04 -7.97 14.36
C GLY A 109 10.56 -7.14 13.16
N LYS A 110 11.10 -5.94 13.44
CA LYS A 110 11.78 -5.13 12.42
C LYS A 110 12.92 -5.89 11.77
N ARG A 111 13.82 -6.48 12.59
CA ARG A 111 14.94 -7.29 12.07
C ARG A 111 14.48 -8.50 11.27
N ALA A 112 13.36 -9.14 11.66
CA ALA A 112 12.80 -10.26 10.91
C ALA A 112 12.36 -9.86 9.49
N ILE A 113 11.78 -8.66 9.33
CA ILE A 113 11.42 -8.11 8.02
C ILE A 113 12.69 -7.76 7.22
N GLU A 114 13.66 -7.09 7.84
CA GLU A 114 14.95 -6.75 7.19
C GLU A 114 15.66 -8.00 6.67
N ASP A 115 15.69 -9.06 7.46
CA ASP A 115 16.30 -10.34 7.10
C ASP A 115 15.49 -11.06 5.99
N HIS A 116 14.16 -10.98 6.04
CA HIS A 116 13.27 -11.45 4.99
C HIS A 116 13.54 -10.74 3.66
N LEU A 117 13.64 -9.40 3.65
CA LEU A 117 13.93 -8.64 2.44
C LEU A 117 15.26 -9.06 1.81
N LYS A 118 16.31 -9.25 2.64
CA LYS A 118 17.62 -9.74 2.18
C LYS A 118 17.53 -11.11 1.52
N ARG A 119 16.81 -12.08 2.13
CA ARG A 119 16.61 -13.42 1.56
C ARG A 119 15.84 -13.39 0.24
N CYS A 120 14.89 -12.45 0.12
CA CYS A 120 14.11 -12.22 -1.10
C CYS A 120 14.84 -11.38 -2.15
N SER A 121 16.08 -10.94 -1.91
CA SER A 121 16.84 -10.03 -2.78
C SER A 121 16.08 -8.74 -3.10
N GLN A 122 15.38 -8.21 -2.11
CA GLN A 122 14.66 -6.95 -2.19
C GLN A 122 15.35 -5.88 -1.36
N ASP A 123 15.74 -4.79 -1.99
CA ASP A 123 16.39 -3.67 -1.34
C ASP A 123 15.32 -2.72 -0.77
N GLY A 124 15.46 -2.37 0.50
CA GLY A 124 14.51 -1.48 1.17
C GLY A 124 14.90 -1.21 2.62
N GLU A 125 14.41 -0.10 3.14
CA GLU A 125 14.55 0.30 4.54
C GLU A 125 13.28 -0.07 5.32
N VAL A 126 13.45 -0.70 6.48
CA VAL A 126 12.36 -1.03 7.39
C VAL A 126 12.38 -0.06 8.56
N SER A 127 11.26 0.56 8.84
CA SER A 127 11.07 1.45 9.99
C SER A 127 9.85 1.06 10.80
N HIS A 128 9.83 1.42 12.09
CA HIS A 128 8.61 1.36 12.88
C HIS A 128 7.59 2.38 12.35
N ALA A 129 6.34 1.98 12.27
CA ALA A 129 5.23 2.91 12.05
C ALA A 129 4.89 3.67 13.35
N LYS A 130 3.88 4.54 13.30
CA LYS A 130 3.41 5.29 14.47
C LYS A 130 2.98 4.38 15.63
N ASP A 131 2.30 3.29 15.29
CA ASP A 131 1.80 2.32 16.26
C ASP A 131 2.75 1.12 16.37
N LEU A 132 2.99 0.67 17.60
CA LEU A 132 3.89 -0.45 17.89
C LEU A 132 3.37 -1.76 17.27
N GLY A 133 4.27 -2.53 16.69
CA GLY A 133 3.94 -3.78 15.98
C GLY A 133 3.55 -3.57 14.52
N TYR A 134 3.52 -2.32 14.05
CA TYR A 134 3.40 -2.00 12.64
C TYR A 134 4.72 -1.47 12.10
N TYR A 135 5.02 -1.85 10.84
CA TYR A 135 6.26 -1.53 10.17
C TYR A 135 5.97 -0.93 8.80
N ARG A 136 6.88 -0.08 8.34
CA ARG A 136 6.88 0.45 6.99
C ARG A 136 8.12 -0.05 6.27
N VAL A 137 7.93 -0.60 5.07
CA VAL A 137 9.01 -0.92 4.15
C VAL A 137 9.03 0.14 3.06
N LYS A 138 10.12 0.90 2.98
CA LYS A 138 10.42 1.82 1.89
C LYS A 138 11.36 1.11 0.93
N TYR A 139 10.84 0.68 -0.23
CA TYR A 139 11.65 -0.01 -1.23
C TYR A 139 12.60 0.95 -1.94
N GLU A 140 13.83 0.50 -2.16
CA GLU A 140 14.81 1.30 -2.86
C GLU A 140 14.41 1.45 -4.33
N LEU A 141 14.41 2.71 -4.81
CA LEU A 141 14.14 3.03 -6.20
C LEU A 141 15.35 2.69 -7.08
N LYS A 142 15.15 1.84 -8.07
CA LYS A 142 16.20 1.45 -9.03
C LYS A 142 16.20 2.39 -10.23
N GLY A 143 17.27 3.14 -10.37
CA GLY A 143 17.42 4.11 -11.45
C GLY A 143 16.51 5.33 -11.33
N SER A 144 16.25 5.97 -12.43
CA SER A 144 15.36 7.14 -12.52
C SER A 144 14.46 7.01 -13.75
N PRO A 145 13.47 6.07 -13.74
CA PRO A 145 12.59 5.87 -14.90
C PRO A 145 11.70 7.08 -15.14
N LEU A 146 11.35 7.36 -16.38
CA LEU A 146 10.42 8.43 -16.71
C LEU A 146 8.99 8.03 -16.33
N VAL A 147 8.28 8.93 -15.64
CA VAL A 147 6.85 8.79 -15.31
C VAL A 147 6.02 9.74 -16.16
N SER A 148 5.05 9.23 -16.91
CA SER A 148 4.08 10.05 -17.63
C SER A 148 2.82 10.21 -16.78
N ILE A 149 2.56 11.43 -16.31
CA ILE A 149 1.39 11.79 -15.52
C ILE A 149 0.29 12.27 -16.47
N ILE A 150 -0.82 11.53 -16.53
CA ILE A 150 -1.95 11.79 -17.42
C ILE A 150 -3.09 12.39 -16.61
N ILE A 151 -3.53 13.59 -16.99
CA ILE A 151 -4.52 14.36 -16.26
C ILE A 151 -5.66 14.76 -17.22
N PRO A 152 -6.82 14.08 -17.19
CA PRO A 152 -8.02 14.57 -17.88
C PRO A 152 -8.49 15.89 -17.28
N ASN A 153 -8.87 16.85 -18.12
CA ASN A 153 -9.38 18.14 -17.67
C ASN A 153 -10.51 18.66 -18.57
N LYS A 154 -11.46 19.33 -17.95
CA LYS A 154 -12.51 20.11 -18.62
C LYS A 154 -12.89 21.32 -17.79
N ASP A 155 -12.62 22.54 -18.31
CA ASP A 155 -13.03 23.85 -17.72
C ASP A 155 -12.57 24.14 -16.28
N GLU A 156 -11.94 23.22 -15.58
CA GLU A 156 -11.55 23.30 -14.17
C GLU A 156 -10.12 23.84 -14.01
N VAL A 157 -9.92 25.12 -14.34
CA VAL A 157 -8.58 25.76 -14.35
C VAL A 157 -8.00 25.85 -12.94
N GLU A 158 -8.81 26.23 -11.93
CA GLU A 158 -8.34 26.39 -10.55
C GLU A 158 -7.88 25.07 -9.95
N SER A 159 -8.66 24.01 -10.13
CA SER A 159 -8.32 22.66 -9.67
C SER A 159 -7.06 22.15 -10.35
N LEU A 160 -6.98 22.28 -11.67
CA LEU A 160 -5.80 21.88 -12.44
C LEU A 160 -4.54 22.65 -12.01
N ASP A 161 -4.64 23.98 -11.77
CA ASP A 161 -3.50 24.78 -11.35
C ASP A 161 -2.96 24.32 -9.98
N LYS A 162 -3.85 24.09 -9.00
CA LYS A 162 -3.47 23.54 -7.68
C LYS A 162 -2.81 22.17 -7.80
N CYS A 163 -3.37 21.28 -8.62
CA CYS A 163 -2.82 19.95 -8.89
C CYS A 163 -1.40 20.08 -9.45
N LEU A 164 -1.18 20.86 -10.51
CA LEU A 164 0.12 21.03 -11.14
C LEU A 164 1.14 21.67 -10.17
N GLN A 165 0.77 22.69 -9.42
CA GLN A 165 1.62 23.30 -8.40
C GLN A 165 2.01 22.32 -7.30
N SER A 166 1.12 21.39 -6.93
CA SER A 166 1.42 20.37 -5.93
C SER A 166 2.41 19.33 -6.47
N ILE A 167 2.30 18.95 -7.74
CA ILE A 167 3.24 18.05 -8.43
C ILE A 167 4.64 18.70 -8.52
N GLU A 168 4.74 20.00 -8.79
CA GLU A 168 6.02 20.71 -8.86
C GLU A 168 6.86 20.59 -7.57
N LYS A 169 6.21 20.38 -6.41
CA LYS A 169 6.85 20.17 -5.09
C LYS A 169 7.43 18.77 -4.89
N SER A 170 7.14 17.81 -5.79
CA SER A 170 7.67 16.44 -5.72
C SER A 170 9.18 16.43 -5.70
N THR A 171 9.77 15.54 -4.92
CA THR A 171 11.22 15.32 -4.87
C THR A 171 11.73 14.63 -6.13
N TYR A 172 10.96 13.69 -6.66
CA TYR A 172 11.22 13.07 -7.96
C TYR A 172 11.00 14.05 -9.10
N LYS A 173 11.97 14.16 -10.01
CA LYS A 173 11.94 15.16 -11.10
C LYS A 173 11.87 14.57 -12.50
N ASN A 174 12.05 13.24 -12.66
CA ASN A 174 11.99 12.63 -13.99
C ASN A 174 10.57 12.22 -14.37
N TYR A 175 9.73 13.20 -14.59
CA TYR A 175 8.36 13.01 -15.07
C TYR A 175 8.01 13.97 -16.21
N GLU A 176 7.02 13.60 -17.00
CA GLU A 176 6.32 14.46 -17.94
C GLU A 176 4.83 14.55 -17.57
N ILE A 177 4.18 15.65 -17.92
CA ILE A 177 2.75 15.84 -17.65
C ILE A 177 2.02 15.96 -18.98
N ILE A 178 0.94 15.20 -19.12
CA ILE A 178 0.05 15.19 -20.28
C ILE A 178 -1.36 15.53 -19.80
N VAL A 179 -1.82 16.71 -20.08
CA VAL A 179 -3.21 17.13 -19.83
C VAL A 179 -4.04 16.73 -21.03
N VAL A 180 -5.12 15.99 -20.78
CA VAL A 180 -6.07 15.59 -21.82
C VAL A 180 -7.29 16.49 -21.75
N GLU A 181 -7.36 17.46 -22.64
CA GLU A 181 -8.49 18.38 -22.79
C GLU A 181 -9.74 17.62 -23.28
N ASN A 182 -10.87 17.77 -22.60
CA ASN A 182 -12.13 17.10 -22.95
C ASN A 182 -13.31 18.07 -23.16
N ASN A 183 -13.33 18.75 -24.32
CA ASN A 183 -14.44 19.62 -24.73
C ASN A 183 -14.74 20.76 -23.72
N SER A 184 -13.71 21.47 -23.29
CA SER A 184 -13.84 22.72 -22.57
C SER A 184 -14.52 23.80 -23.40
N VAL A 185 -15.24 24.70 -22.76
CA VAL A 185 -15.98 25.79 -23.43
C VAL A 185 -15.56 27.19 -22.95
N LYS A 186 -14.78 27.27 -21.87
CA LYS A 186 -14.34 28.54 -21.31
C LYS A 186 -13.04 29.03 -21.93
N ASP A 187 -12.99 30.27 -22.39
CA ASP A 187 -11.79 30.88 -23.00
C ASP A 187 -10.61 30.94 -22.02
N GLU A 188 -10.89 31.07 -20.71
CA GLU A 188 -9.85 31.04 -19.67
C GLU A 188 -9.09 29.73 -19.65
N THR A 189 -9.75 28.61 -19.94
CA THR A 189 -9.16 27.26 -19.97
C THR A 189 -8.11 27.19 -21.10
N PHE A 190 -8.44 27.64 -22.28
CA PHE A 190 -7.51 27.63 -23.42
C PHE A 190 -6.36 28.60 -23.20
N SER A 191 -6.62 29.75 -22.56
CA SER A 191 -5.58 30.71 -22.17
C SER A 191 -4.63 30.09 -21.14
N TYR A 192 -5.15 29.34 -20.19
CA TYR A 192 -4.35 28.62 -19.20
C TYR A 192 -3.52 27.49 -19.84
N TYR A 193 -4.08 26.73 -20.77
CA TYR A 193 -3.31 25.69 -21.50
C TYR A 193 -2.08 26.26 -22.20
N LYS A 194 -2.19 27.39 -22.91
CA LYS A 194 -1.05 28.07 -23.50
C LYS A 194 0.04 28.40 -22.48
N LYS A 195 -0.37 28.81 -21.27
CA LYS A 195 0.55 29.13 -20.17
C LYS A 195 1.31 27.89 -19.65
N ILE A 196 0.64 26.75 -19.49
CA ILE A 196 1.29 25.53 -19.00
C ILE A 196 2.11 24.84 -20.10
N GLU A 197 1.71 24.93 -21.37
CA GLU A 197 2.51 24.43 -22.49
C GLU A 197 3.86 25.16 -22.59
N ALA A 198 3.89 26.47 -22.32
CA ALA A 198 5.12 27.25 -22.24
C ALA A 198 6.06 26.78 -21.10
N LYS A 199 5.53 26.07 -20.10
CA LYS A 199 6.29 25.45 -19.01
C LYS A 199 6.67 23.99 -19.28
N GLY A 200 6.31 23.43 -20.44
CA GLY A 200 6.65 22.06 -20.83
C GLY A 200 5.56 21.00 -20.56
N VAL A 201 4.40 21.40 -20.08
CA VAL A 201 3.24 20.50 -20.00
C VAL A 201 2.70 20.25 -21.40
N LYS A 202 2.42 19.01 -21.75
CA LYS A 202 1.81 18.68 -23.03
C LYS A 202 0.28 18.70 -22.90
N VAL A 203 -0.41 19.42 -23.78
CA VAL A 203 -1.87 19.40 -23.89
C VAL A 203 -2.28 18.65 -25.15
N VAL A 204 -3.19 17.69 -25.01
CA VAL A 204 -3.74 16.90 -26.12
C VAL A 204 -5.27 16.96 -26.07
N TYR A 205 -5.93 16.98 -27.23
CA TYR A 205 -7.35 17.30 -27.36
C TYR A 205 -8.15 16.03 -27.69
N TRP A 206 -9.07 15.66 -26.77
CA TRP A 206 -10.05 14.59 -26.97
C TRP A 206 -11.38 15.18 -27.41
N GLU A 207 -11.68 15.13 -28.69
CA GLU A 207 -12.87 15.75 -29.31
C GLU A 207 -14.15 14.90 -29.26
N LYS A 208 -14.07 13.71 -28.64
CA LYS A 208 -15.22 12.81 -28.52
C LYS A 208 -15.95 13.04 -27.18
N GLY A 209 -17.11 12.39 -27.01
CA GLY A 209 -17.85 12.42 -25.76
C GLY A 209 -17.05 11.90 -24.58
N PHE A 210 -17.47 12.27 -23.36
CA PHE A 210 -16.80 11.85 -22.14
C PHE A 210 -16.81 10.32 -22.00
N ASN A 211 -15.63 9.75 -21.85
CA ASN A 211 -15.40 8.37 -21.50
C ASN A 211 -14.03 8.31 -20.79
N TYR A 212 -14.06 8.14 -19.48
CA TYR A 212 -12.86 8.20 -18.64
C TYR A 212 -11.74 7.25 -19.11
N SER A 213 -12.09 6.01 -19.41
CA SER A 213 -11.11 5.01 -19.88
C SER A 213 -10.51 5.40 -21.24
N ALA A 214 -11.35 5.84 -22.17
CA ALA A 214 -10.89 6.23 -23.52
C ALA A 214 -10.01 7.49 -23.50
N ILE A 215 -10.35 8.46 -22.64
CA ILE A 215 -9.56 9.69 -22.45
C ILE A 215 -8.18 9.35 -21.87
N ASN A 216 -8.10 8.51 -20.85
CA ASN A 216 -6.82 8.08 -20.28
C ASN A 216 -6.00 7.27 -21.28
N ASN A 217 -6.61 6.34 -22.03
CA ASN A 217 -5.93 5.59 -23.08
C ASN A 217 -5.40 6.51 -24.19
N TYR A 218 -6.16 7.54 -24.52
CA TYR A 218 -5.72 8.54 -25.48
C TYR A 218 -4.52 9.33 -24.95
N GLY A 219 -4.56 9.81 -23.72
CA GLY A 219 -3.42 10.45 -23.07
C GLY A 219 -2.19 9.55 -23.03
N ALA A 220 -2.38 8.26 -22.68
CA ALA A 220 -1.32 7.26 -22.64
C ALA A 220 -0.64 7.04 -23.98
N SER A 221 -1.35 7.23 -25.12
CA SER A 221 -0.74 7.10 -26.44
C SER A 221 0.30 8.18 -26.75
N TYR A 222 0.35 9.25 -25.98
CA TYR A 222 1.33 10.33 -26.07
C TYR A 222 2.46 10.22 -25.05
N ALA A 223 2.34 9.28 -24.11
CA ALA A 223 3.32 9.05 -23.05
C ALA A 223 4.63 8.50 -23.59
N LYS A 224 5.74 8.93 -22.98
CA LYS A 224 7.09 8.46 -23.25
C LYS A 224 7.71 7.71 -22.09
N GLY A 225 7.05 7.78 -20.92
CA GLY A 225 7.54 7.16 -19.70
C GLY A 225 7.37 5.65 -19.67
N ASP A 226 8.25 4.99 -18.91
CA ASP A 226 8.15 3.57 -18.62
C ASP A 226 6.99 3.26 -17.65
N TYR A 227 6.56 4.28 -16.90
CA TYR A 227 5.45 4.21 -15.94
C TYR A 227 4.39 5.24 -16.27
N LEU A 228 3.14 4.83 -16.18
CA LEU A 228 1.98 5.69 -16.37
C LEU A 228 1.33 5.99 -15.00
N LEU A 229 1.07 7.24 -14.73
CA LEU A 229 0.30 7.67 -13.57
C LEU A 229 -1.00 8.33 -14.06
N LEU A 230 -2.14 7.76 -13.72
CA LEU A 230 -3.45 8.33 -14.02
C LEU A 230 -3.88 9.17 -12.82
N LEU A 231 -4.03 10.47 -13.01
CA LEU A 231 -4.31 11.42 -11.94
C LEU A 231 -5.50 12.29 -12.30
N ASN A 232 -6.44 12.48 -11.38
CA ASN A 232 -7.49 13.45 -11.55
C ASN A 232 -6.95 14.88 -11.40
N ASN A 233 -7.61 15.85 -12.01
CA ASN A 233 -7.24 17.27 -11.96
C ASN A 233 -7.55 17.96 -10.62
N ASP A 234 -8.32 17.32 -9.75
CA ASP A 234 -8.77 17.82 -8.43
C ASP A 234 -7.98 17.23 -7.25
N VAL A 235 -6.82 16.64 -7.52
CA VAL A 235 -5.94 16.03 -6.51
C VAL A 235 -4.79 16.98 -6.18
N GLU A 236 -4.48 17.13 -4.89
CA GLU A 236 -3.29 17.84 -4.41
C GLU A 236 -2.32 16.85 -3.74
N VAL A 237 -1.06 16.87 -4.14
CA VAL A 237 -0.01 16.04 -3.56
C VAL A 237 0.37 16.57 -2.18
N ILE A 238 0.26 15.71 -1.15
CA ILE A 238 0.60 16.03 0.23
C ILE A 238 2.07 15.70 0.53
N THR A 239 2.50 14.49 0.16
CA THR A 239 3.82 13.96 0.51
C THR A 239 4.79 14.15 -0.65
N PRO A 240 5.88 14.92 -0.50
CA PRO A 240 6.76 15.25 -1.64
C PRO A 240 7.46 14.07 -2.31
N ASP A 241 7.75 12.99 -1.58
CA ASP A 241 8.40 11.76 -2.09
C ASP A 241 7.40 10.68 -2.56
N TRP A 242 6.16 11.06 -2.88
CA TRP A 242 5.09 10.15 -3.29
C TRP A 242 5.41 9.32 -4.55
N LEU A 243 6.09 9.92 -5.54
CA LEU A 243 6.48 9.21 -6.77
C LEU A 243 7.56 8.16 -6.49
N GLU A 244 8.53 8.46 -5.64
CA GLU A 244 9.54 7.51 -5.19
C GLU A 244 8.91 6.33 -4.45
N GLU A 245 7.94 6.60 -3.57
CA GLU A 245 7.21 5.54 -2.86
C GLU A 245 6.41 4.65 -3.82
N MET A 246 5.70 5.26 -4.78
CA MET A 246 4.94 4.51 -5.77
C MET A 246 5.86 3.69 -6.67
N LEU A 247 6.93 4.27 -7.18
CA LEU A 247 7.88 3.62 -8.07
C LEU A 247 8.64 2.48 -7.38
N GLY A 248 9.12 2.71 -6.15
CA GLY A 248 9.82 1.69 -5.37
C GLY A 248 8.94 0.44 -5.17
N ASN A 249 7.65 0.64 -4.95
CA ASN A 249 6.68 -0.46 -4.92
C ASN A 249 6.41 -1.07 -6.30
N CYS A 250 6.20 -0.24 -7.33
CA CYS A 250 5.80 -0.69 -8.67
C CYS A 250 6.93 -1.40 -9.43
N GLN A 251 8.19 -1.17 -9.08
CA GLN A 251 9.35 -1.84 -9.67
C GLN A 251 9.52 -3.29 -9.23
N ARG A 252 8.80 -3.73 -8.20
CA ARG A 252 8.79 -5.14 -7.78
C ARG A 252 8.10 -5.99 -8.85
N LYS A 253 8.72 -7.13 -9.21
CA LYS A 253 8.27 -7.99 -10.32
C LYS A 253 6.82 -8.46 -10.18
N GLU A 254 6.36 -8.66 -8.95
CA GLU A 254 5.02 -9.13 -8.61
C GLU A 254 3.96 -8.02 -8.59
N VAL A 255 4.38 -6.74 -8.70
CA VAL A 255 3.48 -5.59 -8.61
C VAL A 255 3.21 -5.01 -9.99
N GLY A 256 1.96 -5.02 -10.41
CA GLY A 256 1.53 -4.44 -11.70
C GLY A 256 0.93 -3.03 -11.57
N ILE A 257 0.35 -2.71 -10.41
CA ILE A 257 -0.33 -1.42 -10.17
C ILE A 257 -0.14 -1.03 -8.71
N VAL A 258 0.09 0.26 -8.47
CA VAL A 258 0.15 0.86 -7.13
C VAL A 258 -0.87 1.97 -7.03
N GLY A 259 -1.72 1.93 -6.01
CA GLY A 259 -2.62 3.02 -5.63
C GLY A 259 -2.10 3.75 -4.39
N VAL A 260 -2.55 4.98 -4.19
CA VAL A 260 -2.20 5.80 -3.03
C VAL A 260 -3.37 5.94 -2.06
N LYS A 261 -3.07 6.22 -0.79
CA LYS A 261 -4.07 6.64 0.17
C LYS A 261 -4.49 8.07 -0.13
N LEU A 262 -5.79 8.34 -0.15
CA LEU A 262 -6.37 9.65 -0.39
C LEU A 262 -7.12 10.13 0.85
N TYR A 263 -7.05 11.43 1.07
CA TYR A 263 -7.77 12.13 2.14
C TYR A 263 -8.74 13.16 1.56
N TYR A 264 -9.82 13.40 2.27
CA TYR A 264 -10.65 14.58 2.08
C TYR A 264 -9.95 15.83 2.67
N PRO A 265 -10.40 17.04 2.31
CA PRO A 265 -9.82 18.29 2.85
C PRO A 265 -9.90 18.46 4.37
N ASP A 266 -10.74 17.66 5.04
CA ASP A 266 -10.90 17.62 6.49
C ASP A 266 -10.02 16.55 7.18
N ASP A 267 -9.04 16.01 6.45
CA ASP A 267 -8.12 14.93 6.89
C ASP A 267 -8.77 13.57 7.14
N THR A 268 -10.05 13.39 6.81
CA THR A 268 -10.66 12.07 6.84
C THR A 268 -10.26 11.24 5.60
N VAL A 269 -10.25 9.92 5.73
CA VAL A 269 -9.86 9.02 4.64
C VAL A 269 -10.91 9.02 3.53
N GLN A 270 -10.52 9.35 2.31
CA GLN A 270 -11.33 9.17 1.10
C GLN A 270 -11.16 7.77 0.52
N HIS A 271 -9.91 7.31 0.44
CA HIS A 271 -9.55 6.02 -0.15
C HIS A 271 -8.32 5.43 0.52
N ALA A 272 -8.41 4.18 0.95
CA ALA A 272 -7.28 3.43 1.49
C ALA A 272 -7.27 1.97 0.99
N GLY A 273 -7.83 1.73 -0.16
CA GLY A 273 -7.93 0.43 -0.81
C GLY A 273 -9.37 0.09 -1.21
N ILE A 274 -9.48 -0.90 -2.07
CA ILE A 274 -10.77 -1.41 -2.58
C ILE A 274 -10.87 -2.89 -2.22
N ILE A 275 -12.01 -3.28 -1.64
CA ILE A 275 -12.35 -4.68 -1.43
C ILE A 275 -13.42 -5.09 -2.44
N VAL A 276 -13.13 -6.12 -3.21
CA VAL A 276 -14.08 -6.73 -4.15
C VAL A 276 -15.15 -7.47 -3.36
N GLY A 277 -16.42 -7.26 -3.70
CA GLY A 277 -17.58 -7.86 -3.03
C GLY A 277 -18.30 -6.92 -2.05
N ILE A 278 -17.66 -5.88 -1.54
CA ILE A 278 -18.32 -4.86 -0.72
C ILE A 278 -19.31 -4.08 -1.58
N GLY A 279 -20.55 -3.91 -1.09
CA GLY A 279 -21.62 -3.20 -1.81
C GLY A 279 -22.10 -3.90 -3.07
N GLY A 280 -21.77 -5.20 -3.23
CA GLY A 280 -22.21 -6.03 -4.35
C GLY A 280 -21.19 -6.16 -5.49
N ILE A 281 -20.30 -5.19 -5.70
CA ILE A 281 -19.26 -5.23 -6.75
C ILE A 281 -17.88 -4.99 -6.12
N ALA A 282 -17.63 -3.80 -5.60
CA ALA A 282 -16.41 -3.39 -4.93
C ALA A 282 -16.65 -2.08 -4.18
N GLY A 283 -15.94 -1.87 -3.07
CA GLY A 283 -16.08 -0.64 -2.28
C GLY A 283 -14.77 -0.21 -1.65
N ASN A 284 -14.65 1.10 -1.42
CA ASN A 284 -13.56 1.69 -0.66
C ASN A 284 -13.69 1.33 0.81
N ILE A 285 -12.54 1.12 1.46
CA ILE A 285 -12.46 0.86 2.90
C ILE A 285 -11.98 2.08 3.65
N PHE A 286 -12.37 2.15 4.93
CA PHE A 286 -11.99 3.20 5.89
C PHE A 286 -12.47 4.62 5.52
N VAL A 287 -13.42 4.76 4.62
CA VAL A 287 -13.97 6.08 4.24
C VAL A 287 -14.55 6.80 5.46
N GLY A 288 -14.13 8.05 5.65
CA GLY A 288 -14.60 8.91 6.74
C GLY A 288 -13.94 8.66 8.12
N LEU A 289 -12.90 7.82 8.18
CA LEU A 289 -12.11 7.60 9.41
C LEU A 289 -10.98 8.60 9.54
#